data_592d0eab0dda53107c9aa37adeb17b14
#
_entry.id   592d0eab0dda53107c9aa37adeb17b14
#
_cell.length_a   1.000
_cell.length_b   1.000
_cell.length_c   1.000
_cell.angle_alpha   90.00
_cell.angle_beta   90.00
_cell.angle_gamma   90.00
#
_symmetry.space_group_name_H-M   'P 1'
#
loop_
_entity.id
_entity.type
_entity.pdbx_description
1 polymer ?
#
loop_
_entity_poly.entity_id
_entity_poly.type
_entity_poly.pdbx_seq_one_letter_code
_entity_poly.pdbx_strand_id
1 'polypeptide(L)'
;MTGVQTCALPIFTNYTPTRAEVNDVANAVMDGADAVMLSAETSVGAYPVKVIEIMRKIIEQVETHGSIYYKEKSPAQPGDTFITDNICFNACSLARQTQARAIISMTNSGYTAFRISSHRPKASVLIFTDNNRLLTTLSLVWGVRGFYYNRYESTDQTIDDIKQF
;
A
#
# COMPACT_ATOMS: atom_id res chain seq x y z
N MET A 1 5.81 -8.62 -4.81
CA MET A 1 4.82 -9.61 -4.34
C MET A 1 3.91 -8.89 -3.37
N THR A 2 2.64 -8.83 -3.67
CA THR A 2 1.61 -8.36 -2.72
C THR A 2 1.43 -9.43 -1.65
N GLY A 3 1.78 -9.10 -0.41
CA GLY A 3 1.61 -10.01 0.73
C GLY A 3 0.26 -9.78 1.40
N VAL A 4 -0.67 -10.71 1.25
CA VAL A 4 -1.88 -10.78 2.09
C VAL A 4 -1.60 -11.74 3.23
N GLN A 5 -1.65 -11.27 4.47
CA GLN A 5 -1.45 -12.11 5.64
C GLN A 5 -2.78 -12.35 6.34
N THR A 6 -3.08 -13.62 6.60
CA THR A 6 -4.28 -14.02 7.36
C THR A 6 -3.97 -13.95 8.85
N CYS A 7 -4.72 -13.11 9.56
CA CYS A 7 -4.65 -13.05 11.01
C CYS A 7 -5.87 -13.78 11.58
N ALA A 8 -5.67 -14.83 12.37
CA ALA A 8 -6.74 -15.49 13.09
C ALA A 8 -6.92 -14.81 14.44
N LEU A 9 -8.08 -14.17 14.66
CA LEU A 9 -8.38 -13.46 15.89
C LEU A 9 -9.43 -14.21 16.72
N PRO A 10 -9.13 -14.71 17.94
CA PRO A 10 -10.12 -15.27 18.85
C PRO A 10 -11.13 -14.26 19.43
N ILE A 11 -11.15 -13.01 18.97
CA ILE A 11 -12.23 -12.04 19.24
C ILE A 11 -13.63 -12.56 18.79
N PHE A 12 -13.66 -13.79 18.36
CA PHE A 12 -14.87 -14.53 17.99
C PHE A 12 -15.97 -14.46 19.04
N THR A 13 -15.58 -14.54 20.33
CA THR A 13 -16.49 -14.54 21.47
C THR A 13 -16.19 -13.43 22.48
N ASN A 14 -15.01 -12.82 22.45
CA ASN A 14 -14.59 -11.82 23.40
C ASN A 14 -14.63 -10.41 22.78
N TYR A 15 -15.11 -9.45 23.54
CA TYR A 15 -15.19 -8.05 23.12
C TYR A 15 -13.82 -7.37 22.94
N THR A 16 -12.78 -7.89 23.60
CA THR A 16 -11.42 -7.35 23.59
C THR A 16 -10.45 -8.39 23.02
N PRO A 17 -9.51 -7.98 22.14
CA PRO A 17 -8.50 -8.89 21.60
C PRO A 17 -7.50 -9.30 22.69
N THR A 18 -6.90 -10.44 22.51
CA THR A 18 -5.74 -10.90 23.28
C THR A 18 -4.47 -10.17 22.84
N ARG A 19 -3.42 -10.22 23.67
CA ARG A 19 -2.09 -9.67 23.29
C ARG A 19 -1.51 -10.36 22.05
N ALA A 20 -1.73 -11.66 21.91
CA ALA A 20 -1.24 -12.42 20.77
C ALA A 20 -1.86 -11.90 19.46
N GLU A 21 -3.17 -11.70 19.43
CA GLU A 21 -3.88 -11.16 18.27
C GLU A 21 -3.42 -9.75 17.88
N VAL A 22 -3.25 -8.88 18.87
CA VAL A 22 -2.72 -7.52 18.62
C VAL A 22 -1.33 -7.60 18.01
N ASN A 23 -0.46 -8.48 18.54
CA ASN A 23 0.89 -8.66 18.03
C ASN A 23 0.90 -9.25 16.62
N ASP A 24 0.00 -10.18 16.29
CA ASP A 24 -0.07 -10.80 14.96
C ASP A 24 -0.40 -9.75 13.89
N VAL A 25 -1.39 -8.90 14.14
CA VAL A 25 -1.71 -7.79 13.23
C VAL A 25 -0.56 -6.79 13.14
N ALA A 26 0.03 -6.41 14.27
CA ALA A 26 1.14 -5.47 14.31
C ALA A 26 2.36 -5.99 13.55
N ASN A 27 2.71 -7.27 13.75
CA ASN A 27 3.82 -7.93 13.06
C ASN A 27 3.56 -8.02 11.55
N ALA A 28 2.34 -8.37 11.13
CA ALA A 28 1.97 -8.40 9.72
C ALA A 28 2.26 -7.06 9.02
N VAL A 29 1.87 -5.95 9.66
CA VAL A 29 2.13 -4.60 9.11
C VAL A 29 3.63 -4.29 9.12
N MET A 30 4.34 -4.59 10.21
CA MET A 30 5.79 -4.37 10.32
C MET A 30 6.60 -5.18 9.31
N ASP A 31 6.17 -6.41 9.02
CA ASP A 31 6.80 -7.30 8.04
C ASP A 31 6.51 -6.86 6.60
N GLY A 32 5.56 -5.94 6.41
CA GLY A 32 5.29 -5.33 5.12
C GLY A 32 4.16 -6.00 4.36
N ALA A 33 3.18 -6.58 5.04
CA ALA A 33 1.93 -6.99 4.38
C ALA A 33 1.24 -5.79 3.74
N ASP A 34 0.70 -5.96 2.55
CA ASP A 34 -0.06 -4.92 1.84
C ASP A 34 -1.51 -4.86 2.32
N ALA A 35 -2.05 -5.99 2.74
CA ALA A 35 -3.39 -6.12 3.29
C ALA A 35 -3.43 -7.21 4.37
N VAL A 36 -4.35 -7.09 5.30
CA VAL A 36 -4.68 -8.11 6.31
C VAL A 36 -6.08 -8.63 6.04
N MET A 37 -6.31 -9.91 6.29
CA MET A 37 -7.57 -10.57 5.99
C MET A 37 -8.22 -11.09 7.27
N LEU A 38 -9.50 -10.82 7.41
CA LEU A 38 -10.41 -11.44 8.39
C LEU A 38 -11.24 -12.52 7.69
N SER A 39 -11.67 -13.51 8.43
CA SER A 39 -12.47 -14.63 7.95
C SER A 39 -13.71 -14.81 8.83
N ALA A 40 -13.68 -15.81 9.69
CA ALA A 40 -14.80 -16.17 10.55
C ALA A 40 -15.13 -15.07 11.59
N GLU A 41 -14.16 -14.24 11.95
CA GLU A 41 -14.31 -13.14 12.90
C GLU A 41 -15.35 -12.12 12.45
N THR A 42 -15.50 -11.94 11.14
CA THR A 42 -16.49 -11.05 10.56
C THR A 42 -17.72 -11.76 10.00
N SER A 43 -17.62 -13.05 9.63
CA SER A 43 -18.74 -13.78 9.02
C SER A 43 -19.67 -14.42 10.05
N VAL A 44 -19.14 -14.92 11.16
CA VAL A 44 -19.89 -15.60 12.23
C VAL A 44 -19.54 -15.12 13.65
N GLY A 45 -18.58 -14.22 13.79
CA GLY A 45 -18.17 -13.65 15.07
C GLY A 45 -19.27 -12.79 15.70
N ALA A 46 -19.26 -12.71 17.04
CA ALA A 46 -20.26 -11.94 17.81
C ALA A 46 -20.11 -10.42 17.63
N TYR A 47 -18.91 -9.92 17.24
CA TYR A 47 -18.59 -8.50 17.21
C TYR A 47 -17.89 -8.06 15.91
N PRO A 48 -18.46 -8.29 14.71
CA PRO A 48 -17.76 -8.10 13.45
C PRO A 48 -17.27 -6.65 13.21
N VAL A 49 -18.09 -5.66 13.55
CA VAL A 49 -17.72 -4.25 13.42
C VAL A 49 -16.55 -3.91 14.36
N LYS A 50 -16.61 -4.44 15.59
CA LYS A 50 -15.57 -4.18 16.59
C LYS A 50 -14.22 -4.75 16.21
N VAL A 51 -14.20 -5.90 15.56
CA VAL A 51 -12.98 -6.54 15.04
C VAL A 51 -12.30 -5.60 14.02
N ILE A 52 -13.06 -5.06 13.08
CA ILE A 52 -12.54 -4.12 12.06
C ILE A 52 -12.01 -2.83 12.71
N GLU A 53 -12.75 -2.26 13.67
CA GLU A 53 -12.31 -1.07 14.39
C GLU A 53 -11.01 -1.27 15.15
N ILE A 54 -10.87 -2.42 15.82
CA ILE A 54 -9.64 -2.76 16.56
C ILE A 54 -8.48 -2.98 15.60
N MET A 55 -8.68 -3.76 14.54
CA MET A 55 -7.66 -3.98 13.52
C MET A 55 -7.17 -2.67 12.93
N ARG A 56 -8.09 -1.77 12.56
CA ARG A 56 -7.75 -0.43 12.07
C ARG A 56 -6.89 0.35 13.08
N LYS A 57 -7.28 0.34 14.36
CA LYS A 57 -6.51 1.03 15.41
C LYS A 57 -5.10 0.48 15.58
N ILE A 58 -4.94 -0.84 15.49
CA ILE A 58 -3.62 -1.48 15.57
C ILE A 58 -2.76 -1.03 14.38
N ILE A 59 -3.30 -1.08 13.16
CA ILE A 59 -2.61 -0.65 11.95
C ILE A 59 -2.21 0.81 12.06
N GLU A 60 -3.15 1.71 12.37
CA GLU A 60 -2.89 3.15 12.55
C GLU A 60 -1.78 3.39 13.59
N GLN A 61 -1.80 2.66 14.71
CA GLN A 61 -0.79 2.78 15.74
C GLN A 61 0.60 2.31 15.26
N VAL A 62 0.68 1.21 14.53
CA VAL A 62 1.94 0.72 13.96
C VAL A 62 2.47 1.69 12.90
N GLU A 63 1.60 2.28 12.09
CA GLU A 63 1.98 3.26 11.08
C GLU A 63 2.51 4.59 11.64
N THR A 64 2.32 4.86 12.94
CA THR A 64 3.02 5.98 13.60
C THR A 64 4.51 5.73 13.77
N HIS A 65 4.96 4.46 13.76
CA HIS A 65 6.37 4.11 13.90
C HIS A 65 7.11 4.23 12.57
N GLY A 66 8.22 4.95 12.58
CA GLY A 66 9.03 5.18 11.37
C GLY A 66 9.64 3.91 10.75
N SER A 67 9.71 2.81 11.49
CA SER A 67 10.34 1.54 11.05
C SER A 67 9.60 0.81 9.92
N ILE A 68 8.33 1.11 9.67
CA ILE A 68 7.57 0.51 8.57
C ILE A 68 7.87 1.16 7.22
N TYR A 69 8.38 2.40 7.25
CA TYR A 69 8.67 3.19 6.05
C TYR A 69 10.12 3.00 5.57
N TYR A 70 10.35 3.40 4.32
CA TYR A 70 11.69 3.51 3.72
C TYR A 70 12.45 2.18 3.70
N LYS A 71 11.76 1.11 3.33
CA LYS A 71 12.35 -0.22 3.07
C LYS A 71 13.06 -0.27 1.71
N GLU A 72 13.69 0.83 1.33
CA GLU A 72 14.35 1.01 0.04
C GLU A 72 15.53 0.05 -0.09
N LYS A 73 15.52 -0.75 -1.15
CA LYS A 73 16.65 -1.58 -1.56
C LYS A 73 17.05 -1.17 -2.98
N SER A 74 18.28 -0.71 -3.13
CA SER A 74 18.83 -0.41 -4.45
C SER A 74 18.77 -1.66 -5.34
N PRO A 75 18.35 -1.54 -6.60
CA PRO A 75 18.40 -2.65 -7.54
C PRO A 75 19.84 -3.16 -7.69
N ALA A 76 20.06 -4.45 -7.44
CA ALA A 76 21.41 -4.99 -7.27
C ALA A 76 22.06 -5.47 -8.58
N GLN A 77 21.28 -5.79 -9.60
CA GLN A 77 21.82 -6.36 -10.86
C GLN A 77 21.07 -5.84 -12.09
N PRO A 78 21.78 -5.65 -13.22
CA PRO A 78 21.15 -5.35 -14.51
C PRO A 78 20.21 -6.48 -14.96
N GLY A 79 19.04 -6.11 -15.44
CA GLY A 79 18.01 -7.00 -15.99
C GLY A 79 16.99 -6.18 -16.77
N ASP A 80 16.00 -6.81 -17.35
CA ASP A 80 14.99 -6.15 -18.19
C ASP A 80 14.24 -5.01 -17.50
N THR A 81 14.07 -5.10 -16.18
CA THR A 81 13.37 -4.09 -15.35
C THR A 81 14.32 -3.13 -14.67
N PHE A 82 15.64 -3.26 -14.83
CA PHE A 82 16.65 -2.52 -14.07
C PHE A 82 16.46 -1.00 -14.13
N ILE A 83 16.19 -0.45 -15.31
CA ILE A 83 15.97 0.99 -15.49
C ILE A 83 14.73 1.43 -14.74
N THR A 84 13.61 0.73 -14.91
CA THR A 84 12.34 1.04 -14.23
C THR A 84 12.48 0.92 -12.71
N ASP A 85 13.18 -0.10 -12.24
CA ASP A 85 13.43 -0.31 -10.81
C ASP A 85 14.26 0.81 -10.20
N ASN A 86 15.28 1.29 -10.93
CA ASN A 86 16.07 2.43 -10.50
C ASN A 86 15.28 3.75 -10.51
N ILE A 87 14.41 3.95 -11.49
CA ILE A 87 13.51 5.13 -11.51
C ILE A 87 12.60 5.10 -10.28
N CYS A 88 11.96 3.97 -9.97
CA CYS A 88 11.09 3.81 -8.81
C CYS A 88 11.85 4.03 -7.49
N PHE A 89 13.05 3.43 -7.36
CA PHE A 89 13.92 3.62 -6.21
C PHE A 89 14.30 5.10 -6.02
N ASN A 90 14.77 5.76 -7.07
CA ASN A 90 15.17 7.17 -7.01
C ASN A 90 13.97 8.09 -6.75
N ALA A 91 12.79 7.80 -7.28
CA ALA A 91 11.57 8.54 -6.99
C ALA A 91 11.21 8.48 -5.49
N CYS A 92 11.29 7.29 -4.87
CA CYS A 92 11.06 7.12 -3.44
C CYS A 92 12.13 7.85 -2.60
N SER A 93 13.40 7.73 -2.98
CA SER A 93 14.51 8.40 -2.31
C SER A 93 14.39 9.92 -2.39
N LEU A 94 14.06 10.46 -3.57
CA LEU A 94 13.83 11.88 -3.76
C LEU A 94 12.62 12.38 -2.97
N ALA A 95 11.52 11.64 -2.99
CA ALA A 95 10.32 11.97 -2.21
C ALA A 95 10.63 12.05 -0.70
N ARG A 96 11.46 11.15 -0.19
CA ARG A 96 11.94 11.19 1.19
C ARG A 96 12.79 12.43 1.47
N GLN A 97 13.76 12.74 0.61
CA GLN A 97 14.67 13.88 0.81
C GLN A 97 13.97 15.24 0.73
N THR A 98 13.01 15.36 -0.19
CA THR A 98 12.24 16.59 -0.39
C THR A 98 10.99 16.69 0.50
N GLN A 99 10.70 15.63 1.27
CA GLN A 99 9.47 15.49 2.06
C GLN A 99 8.21 15.65 1.19
N ALA A 100 8.26 15.15 -0.03
CA ALA A 100 7.13 15.20 -0.96
C ALA A 100 5.90 14.51 -0.35
N ARG A 101 4.72 15.10 -0.56
CA ARG A 101 3.45 14.57 -0.04
C ARG A 101 2.92 13.40 -0.87
N ALA A 102 3.26 13.36 -2.15
CA ALA A 102 2.81 12.33 -3.06
C ALA A 102 3.88 12.00 -4.11
N ILE A 103 3.85 10.74 -4.59
CA ILE A 103 4.50 10.28 -5.80
C ILE A 103 3.40 9.96 -6.79
N ILE A 104 3.43 10.59 -7.95
CA ILE A 104 2.44 10.41 -9.01
C ILE A 104 3.06 9.59 -10.13
N SER A 105 2.37 8.57 -10.60
CA SER A 105 2.82 7.76 -11.72
C SER A 105 1.64 7.31 -12.59
N MET A 106 1.90 7.18 -13.88
CA MET A 106 0.99 6.56 -14.83
C MET A 106 1.50 5.17 -15.16
N THR A 107 0.61 4.19 -15.22
CA THR A 107 0.97 2.81 -15.56
C THR A 107 -0.20 2.07 -16.17
N ASN A 108 0.05 1.23 -17.15
CA ASN A 108 -0.93 0.34 -17.73
C ASN A 108 -0.88 -1.06 -17.07
N SER A 109 0.33 -1.57 -16.80
CA SER A 109 0.54 -2.90 -16.21
C SER A 109 0.49 -2.92 -14.68
N GLY A 110 0.67 -1.77 -14.01
CA GLY A 110 0.78 -1.67 -12.56
C GLY A 110 2.20 -1.89 -12.02
N TYR A 111 3.17 -2.29 -12.85
CA TYR A 111 4.51 -2.62 -12.38
C TYR A 111 5.14 -1.53 -11.51
N THR A 112 5.11 -0.28 -11.98
CA THR A 112 5.64 0.88 -11.23
C THR A 112 4.91 1.10 -9.90
N ALA A 113 3.59 0.89 -9.86
CA ALA A 113 2.80 1.01 -8.64
C ALA A 113 3.25 0.00 -7.57
N PHE A 114 3.37 -1.28 -7.95
CA PHE A 114 3.87 -2.32 -7.05
C PHE A 114 5.30 -2.05 -6.61
N ARG A 115 6.15 -1.59 -7.53
CA ARG A 115 7.55 -1.33 -7.24
C ARG A 115 7.74 -0.15 -6.29
N ILE A 116 7.04 0.96 -6.51
CA ILE A 116 7.05 2.12 -5.61
C ILE A 116 6.52 1.72 -4.23
N SER A 117 5.37 1.02 -4.16
CA SER A 117 4.79 0.56 -2.90
C SER A 117 5.74 -0.35 -2.11
N SER A 118 6.50 -1.22 -2.78
CA SER A 118 7.45 -2.13 -2.13
C SER A 118 8.57 -1.41 -1.37
N HIS A 119 8.88 -0.17 -1.73
CA HIS A 119 9.83 0.68 -1.02
C HIS A 119 9.23 1.37 0.22
N ARG A 120 7.92 1.24 0.43
CA ARG A 120 7.20 1.82 1.58
C ARG A 120 7.48 3.32 1.76
N PRO A 121 7.27 4.17 0.73
CA PRO A 121 7.44 5.60 0.90
C PRO A 121 6.38 6.15 1.88
N LYS A 122 6.74 7.17 2.66
CA LYS A 122 5.76 7.89 3.50
C LYS A 122 4.83 8.77 2.64
N ALA A 123 5.27 9.15 1.44
CA ALA A 123 4.47 9.86 0.46
C ALA A 123 3.34 8.97 -0.06
N SER A 124 2.15 9.52 -0.26
CA SER A 124 1.04 8.82 -0.90
C SER A 124 1.39 8.46 -2.35
N VAL A 125 1.11 7.25 -2.79
CA VAL A 125 1.36 6.81 -4.17
C VAL A 125 0.07 6.93 -4.97
N LEU A 126 0.02 7.91 -5.88
CA LEU A 126 -1.15 8.18 -6.72
C LEU A 126 -0.91 7.63 -8.11
N ILE A 127 -1.72 6.68 -8.52
CA ILE A 127 -1.57 5.95 -9.78
C ILE A 127 -2.73 6.27 -10.71
N PHE A 128 -2.40 6.70 -11.92
CA PHE A 128 -3.35 6.98 -12.98
C PHE A 128 -3.26 5.92 -14.07
N THR A 129 -4.39 5.33 -14.44
CA THR A 129 -4.46 4.24 -15.42
C THR A 129 -5.84 4.17 -16.07
N ASP A 130 -5.90 3.71 -17.33
CA ASP A 130 -7.14 3.37 -18.04
C ASP A 130 -7.58 1.91 -17.81
N ASN A 131 -6.78 1.15 -17.09
CA ASN A 131 -7.02 -0.26 -16.81
C ASN A 131 -7.88 -0.46 -15.56
N ASN A 132 -9.19 -0.64 -15.73
CA ASN A 132 -10.14 -0.85 -14.64
C ASN A 132 -9.83 -2.09 -13.78
N ARG A 133 -9.29 -3.17 -14.38
CA ARG A 133 -8.89 -4.37 -13.61
C ARG A 133 -7.72 -4.06 -12.68
N LEU A 134 -6.79 -3.26 -13.16
CA LEU A 134 -5.66 -2.82 -12.36
C LEU A 134 -6.12 -1.99 -11.16
N LEU A 135 -7.08 -1.08 -11.33
CA LEU A 135 -7.63 -0.27 -10.23
C LEU A 135 -8.15 -1.14 -9.09
N THR A 136 -8.87 -2.22 -9.41
CA THR A 136 -9.34 -3.18 -8.40
C THR A 136 -8.17 -3.85 -7.66
N THR A 137 -7.13 -4.24 -8.39
CA THR A 137 -5.93 -4.85 -7.79
C THR A 137 -5.18 -3.87 -6.91
N LEU A 138 -5.04 -2.60 -7.35
CA LEU A 138 -4.34 -1.55 -6.61
C LEU A 138 -5.02 -1.22 -5.27
N SER A 139 -6.31 -1.51 -5.11
CA SER A 139 -7.03 -1.33 -3.83
C SER A 139 -6.50 -2.22 -2.70
N LEU A 140 -5.75 -3.27 -3.03
CA LEU A 140 -5.10 -4.18 -2.07
C LEU A 140 -3.61 -3.87 -1.87
N VAL A 141 -3.09 -2.81 -2.49
CA VAL A 141 -1.67 -2.46 -2.43
C VAL A 141 -1.46 -1.33 -1.43
N TRP A 142 -0.54 -1.55 -0.51
CA TRP A 142 -0.26 -0.59 0.55
C TRP A 142 0.17 0.78 0.01
N GLY A 143 -0.45 1.84 0.55
CA GLY A 143 -0.10 3.23 0.26
C GLY A 143 -0.46 3.72 -1.15
N VAL A 144 -1.10 2.88 -1.97
CA VAL A 144 -1.48 3.21 -3.36
C VAL A 144 -2.94 3.64 -3.42
N ARG A 145 -3.19 4.70 -4.19
CA ARG A 145 -4.53 5.11 -4.62
C ARG A 145 -4.58 5.15 -6.14
N GLY A 146 -5.45 4.34 -6.72
CA GLY A 146 -5.67 4.29 -8.17
C GLY A 146 -6.76 5.25 -8.63
N PHE A 147 -6.53 5.93 -9.72
CA PHE A 147 -7.48 6.80 -10.39
C PHE A 147 -7.64 6.38 -11.85
N TYR A 148 -8.89 6.39 -12.32
CA TYR A 148 -9.15 6.15 -13.72
C TYR A 148 -8.78 7.39 -14.54
N TYR A 149 -7.94 7.20 -15.56
CA TYR A 149 -7.52 8.25 -16.46
C TYR A 149 -7.30 7.68 -17.87
N ASN A 150 -8.00 8.18 -18.84
CA ASN A 150 -7.98 7.69 -20.24
C ASN A 150 -7.70 8.79 -21.25
N ARG A 151 -7.22 9.96 -20.83
CA ARG A 151 -6.85 11.05 -21.73
C ARG A 151 -5.35 11.00 -21.99
N TYR A 152 -4.98 10.67 -23.21
CA TYR A 152 -3.60 10.61 -23.65
C TYR A 152 -3.36 11.71 -24.70
N GLU A 153 -3.23 12.94 -24.24
CA GLU A 153 -2.94 14.08 -25.11
C GLU A 153 -1.43 14.36 -25.08
N SER A 154 -1.03 15.49 -24.54
CA SER A 154 0.39 15.78 -24.32
C SER A 154 0.76 15.54 -22.86
N THR A 155 2.07 15.36 -22.58
CA THR A 155 2.55 15.21 -21.20
C THR A 155 2.19 16.39 -20.32
N ASP A 156 2.26 17.62 -20.86
CA ASP A 156 1.95 18.83 -20.11
C ASP A 156 0.45 18.91 -19.76
N GLN A 157 -0.43 18.62 -20.70
CA GLN A 157 -1.87 18.53 -20.46
C GLN A 157 -2.22 17.45 -19.45
N THR A 158 -1.58 16.28 -19.55
CA THR A 158 -1.76 15.20 -18.57
C THR A 158 -1.37 15.64 -17.16
N ILE A 159 -0.24 16.33 -17.02
CA ILE A 159 0.22 16.86 -15.72
C ILE A 159 -0.77 17.90 -15.17
N ASP A 160 -1.28 18.78 -16.01
CA ASP A 160 -2.23 19.82 -15.58
C ASP A 160 -3.59 19.23 -15.19
N ASP A 161 -4.07 18.23 -15.92
CA ASP A 161 -5.27 17.48 -15.56
C ASP A 161 -5.11 16.78 -14.19
N ILE A 162 -3.97 16.10 -13.98
CA ILE A 162 -3.70 15.38 -12.74
C ILE A 162 -3.62 16.31 -11.52
N LYS A 163 -3.16 17.54 -11.68
CA LYS A 163 -3.11 18.55 -10.60
C LYS A 163 -4.50 18.99 -10.13
N GLN A 164 -5.54 18.73 -10.91
CA GLN A 164 -6.92 19.10 -10.57
C GLN A 164 -7.66 18.01 -9.78
N PHE A 165 -7.09 16.80 -9.67
CA PHE A 165 -7.60 15.69 -8.86
C PHE A 165 -7.11 15.80 -7.41
#